data_90088de75cb257d91219aeef96ee46dc
#
_entry.id   90088de75cb257d91219aeef96ee46dc
#
_cell.length_a   1.000
_cell.length_b   1.000
_cell.length_c   1.000
_cell.angle_alpha   90.00
_cell.angle_beta   90.00
_cell.angle_gamma   90.00
#
_symmetry.space_group_name_H-M   'P 1'
#
loop_
_entity.id
_entity.type
_entity.pdbx_description
1 polymer ?
#
loop_
_entity_poly.entity_id
_entity_poly.type
_entity_poly.pdbx_seq_one_letter_code
_entity_poly.pdbx_strand_id
1 'polypeptide(L)'
;MSIKNQFLVALTAVLVPHSLMAQGAFNEMSYSKDKTTFSLNSPTASVEVDGVTGATPQVSSSVKPNVKIRIYKDGLIGKPVKTIKMKSVGKDRWEATVKGDLKGKFYTFDMGKGECPGTFAKAVGVNGNRGAIIDLSQTNPEGWENDVRPALKSPADLIIYELHFRDFSISPTSGLKYKGKYLALTEPKAIEYLKKLGINAIHFQPCFDFASVDETKLDKPQFNWGYDPKNYNVPEGSYATDPYNPAVRIKEFKQMVQALHKAGIRVIFDAVYNHTFDINGSNFQRTYPDYYYRKTVDGKYSDGSGCGNETASEKPLMREFMIESVKYWVNEYHIDGFRFDLMGVHDIETMNQIRAAVDEIDPSIYIYGEGWSAGNCAYPTEKLAVKANTPQLHGIGAFSDDMRDALRGPFSDDTKGALLAGIPGEEESLKFGIVGGIAHPQVDMNKVNYDKKPWTNNPTQQISYISCHDDMCLVDRLKASIPGLKDPSVSESDRLAELIRLDLLGQTAVFTSQGVPFILAGEEMLRDKKGVHNSFNSPDSINQFNWDHLKKYPQVFEYYRNLIQLRKNHPAFRLATAEKVREHLEFLPTVSPDAVN
;
A
#
# COMPACT_ATOMS: atom_id res chain seq x y z
N MET A 1 -18.04 54.93 -41.17
CA MET A 1 -18.19 53.60 -41.84
C MET A 1 -16.91 52.85 -41.62
N SER A 2 -16.92 51.90 -40.69
CA SER A 2 -15.77 51.04 -40.43
C SER A 2 -16.31 49.65 -40.08
N ILE A 3 -16.01 48.70 -40.89
CA ILE A 3 -16.43 47.28 -40.76
C ILE A 3 -15.33 46.58 -39.98
N LYS A 4 -15.63 46.07 -38.77
CA LYS A 4 -14.77 45.19 -38.01
C LYS A 4 -14.97 43.76 -38.49
N ASN A 5 -13.93 43.19 -39.10
CA ASN A 5 -13.86 41.72 -39.35
C ASN A 5 -13.42 41.04 -38.08
N GLN A 6 -14.31 40.26 -37.47
CA GLN A 6 -13.97 39.25 -36.47
C GLN A 6 -13.65 37.94 -37.19
N PHE A 7 -12.39 37.50 -37.12
CA PHE A 7 -12.02 36.14 -37.47
C PHE A 7 -12.34 35.22 -36.29
N LEU A 8 -13.35 34.38 -36.49
CA LEU A 8 -13.66 33.27 -35.60
C LEU A 8 -12.78 32.08 -36.03
N VAL A 9 -11.74 31.80 -35.26
CA VAL A 9 -10.95 30.57 -35.43
C VAL A 9 -11.73 29.46 -34.72
N ALA A 10 -12.38 28.62 -35.46
CA ALA A 10 -12.98 27.40 -34.97
C ALA A 10 -11.85 26.37 -34.70
N LEU A 11 -11.51 26.16 -33.45
CA LEU A 11 -10.69 25.05 -33.00
C LEU A 11 -11.56 23.79 -33.08
N THR A 12 -11.48 23.04 -34.17
CA THR A 12 -11.98 21.67 -34.22
C THR A 12 -11.04 20.78 -33.38
N ALA A 13 -11.43 20.58 -32.13
CA ALA A 13 -10.85 19.51 -31.33
C ALA A 13 -11.23 18.19 -31.99
N VAL A 14 -10.25 17.53 -32.60
CA VAL A 14 -10.35 16.13 -32.98
C VAL A 14 -10.40 15.33 -31.70
N LEU A 15 -11.61 15.05 -31.21
CA LEU A 15 -11.84 14.04 -30.20
C LEU A 15 -11.47 12.69 -30.81
N VAL A 16 -10.24 12.25 -30.56
CA VAL A 16 -9.87 10.84 -30.71
C VAL A 16 -10.70 10.09 -29.67
N PRO A 17 -11.51 9.10 -30.05
CA PRO A 17 -12.26 8.34 -29.07
C PRO A 17 -11.30 7.45 -28.26
N HIS A 18 -10.80 7.98 -27.16
CA HIS A 18 -10.25 7.19 -26.08
C HIS A 18 -11.44 6.60 -25.35
N SER A 19 -11.77 5.34 -25.59
CA SER A 19 -12.51 4.60 -24.56
C SER A 19 -13.34 3.41 -24.96
N LEU A 20 -13.34 2.96 -26.19
CA LEU A 20 -14.15 1.76 -26.50
C LEU A 20 -13.41 0.42 -26.30
N MET A 21 -12.11 0.42 -25.99
CA MET A 21 -11.36 -0.81 -25.66
C MET A 21 -11.07 -1.01 -24.16
N ALA A 22 -11.05 0.04 -23.34
CA ALA A 22 -10.57 -0.04 -21.96
C ALA A 22 -11.58 -0.59 -20.94
N GLN A 23 -12.86 -0.33 -21.08
CA GLN A 23 -13.87 -0.78 -20.09
C GLN A 23 -14.15 -2.28 -20.05
N GLY A 24 -13.54 -3.08 -20.91
CA GLY A 24 -13.80 -4.50 -21.03
C GLY A 24 -12.66 -5.44 -20.67
N ALA A 25 -11.40 -4.99 -20.60
CA ALA A 25 -10.25 -5.88 -20.52
C ALA A 25 -10.25 -6.75 -19.26
N PHE A 26 -10.65 -6.18 -18.11
CA PHE A 26 -10.66 -6.85 -16.81
C PHE A 26 -12.05 -7.10 -16.20
N ASN A 27 -13.11 -7.02 -16.99
CA ASN A 27 -14.43 -7.50 -16.57
C ASN A 27 -14.55 -9.01 -16.81
N GLU A 28 -13.84 -9.79 -15.98
CA GLU A 28 -13.67 -11.24 -16.17
C GLU A 28 -14.91 -12.05 -15.82
N MET A 29 -15.83 -11.53 -15.02
CA MET A 29 -17.08 -12.20 -14.67
C MET A 29 -18.21 -11.17 -14.51
N SER A 30 -19.28 -11.36 -15.26
CA SER A 30 -20.52 -10.57 -15.17
C SER A 30 -21.69 -11.51 -14.90
N TYR A 31 -22.31 -11.31 -13.76
CA TYR A 31 -23.43 -12.14 -13.28
C TYR A 31 -24.78 -11.44 -13.46
N SER A 32 -25.77 -12.22 -13.87
CA SER A 32 -27.21 -11.94 -13.71
C SER A 32 -27.94 -13.24 -13.40
N LYS A 33 -29.20 -13.18 -12.93
CA LYS A 33 -30.03 -14.38 -12.67
C LYS A 33 -30.22 -15.26 -13.92
N ASP A 34 -30.23 -14.65 -15.09
CA ASP A 34 -30.49 -15.39 -16.35
C ASP A 34 -29.23 -15.99 -16.94
N LYS A 35 -28.08 -15.38 -16.68
CA LYS A 35 -26.80 -15.81 -17.26
C LYS A 35 -25.60 -15.24 -16.52
N THR A 36 -24.48 -15.96 -16.61
CA THR A 36 -23.16 -15.45 -16.24
C THR A 36 -22.25 -15.48 -17.45
N THR A 37 -21.61 -14.35 -17.75
CA THR A 37 -20.61 -14.23 -18.81
C THR A 37 -19.23 -14.17 -18.20
N PHE A 38 -18.33 -14.99 -18.72
CA PHE A 38 -16.91 -15.04 -18.37
C PHE A 38 -16.09 -14.56 -19.54
N SER A 39 -15.12 -13.72 -19.27
CA SER A 39 -14.21 -13.14 -20.24
C SER A 39 -12.78 -13.17 -19.71
N LEU A 40 -11.81 -13.39 -20.55
CA LEU A 40 -10.41 -13.50 -20.15
C LEU A 40 -9.48 -12.97 -21.23
N ASN A 41 -8.49 -12.18 -20.85
CA ASN A 41 -7.34 -11.88 -21.71
C ASN A 41 -6.30 -13.01 -21.56
N SER A 42 -5.99 -13.64 -22.68
CA SER A 42 -5.01 -14.73 -22.78
C SER A 42 -4.56 -14.88 -24.23
N PRO A 43 -3.30 -15.24 -24.51
CA PRO A 43 -2.82 -15.36 -25.88
C PRO A 43 -3.72 -16.27 -26.71
N THR A 44 -4.05 -15.85 -27.94
CA THR A 44 -4.82 -16.65 -28.90
C THR A 44 -3.97 -17.62 -29.71
N ALA A 45 -2.65 -17.50 -29.58
CA ALA A 45 -1.66 -18.43 -30.14
C ALA A 45 -0.71 -18.87 -29.04
N SER A 46 -0.22 -20.12 -29.10
CA SER A 46 0.83 -20.60 -28.21
C SER A 46 2.12 -19.82 -28.48
N VAL A 47 2.65 -19.16 -27.47
CA VAL A 47 3.97 -18.51 -27.53
C VAL A 47 5.00 -19.55 -27.10
N GLU A 48 5.75 -20.12 -28.03
CA GLU A 48 6.98 -20.81 -27.71
C GLU A 48 8.08 -19.76 -27.58
N VAL A 49 8.65 -19.64 -26.39
CA VAL A 49 9.83 -18.80 -26.17
C VAL A 49 11.04 -19.66 -26.51
N ASP A 50 11.51 -19.52 -27.75
CA ASP A 50 12.83 -20.04 -28.09
C ASP A 50 13.90 -19.28 -27.30
N GLY A 51 14.74 -20.01 -26.60
CA GLY A 51 15.79 -19.49 -25.71
C GLY A 51 17.00 -18.86 -26.44
N VAL A 52 16.77 -17.97 -27.42
CA VAL A 52 17.84 -17.29 -28.14
C VAL A 52 17.57 -15.80 -28.27
N THR A 53 18.40 -15.06 -27.59
CA THR A 53 18.84 -13.67 -27.80
C THR A 53 18.05 -12.78 -28.77
N GLY A 54 17.35 -11.78 -28.25
CA GLY A 54 17.06 -10.51 -28.94
C GLY A 54 16.01 -10.52 -30.06
N ALA A 55 15.35 -11.62 -30.34
CA ALA A 55 14.32 -11.71 -31.35
C ALA A 55 12.92 -11.56 -30.76
N THR A 56 12.02 -10.85 -31.45
CA THR A 56 10.58 -10.84 -31.19
C THR A 56 10.09 -12.29 -31.07
N PRO A 57 9.25 -12.63 -30.07
CA PRO A 57 8.73 -13.98 -29.91
C PRO A 57 8.09 -14.46 -31.21
N GLN A 58 8.62 -15.54 -31.78
CA GLN A 58 7.99 -16.17 -32.94
C GLN A 58 6.78 -16.98 -32.47
N VAL A 59 5.60 -16.64 -32.99
CA VAL A 59 4.36 -17.34 -32.69
C VAL A 59 4.36 -18.66 -33.49
N SER A 60 4.55 -19.78 -32.84
CA SER A 60 4.33 -21.09 -33.44
C SER A 60 2.83 -21.32 -33.70
N SER A 61 2.44 -21.48 -34.95
CA SER A 61 1.03 -21.51 -35.41
C SER A 61 0.30 -22.85 -35.20
N SER A 62 0.87 -23.83 -34.49
CA SER A 62 0.41 -25.22 -34.58
C SER A 62 -0.55 -25.71 -33.49
N VAL A 63 -0.67 -25.03 -32.33
CA VAL A 63 -1.60 -25.45 -31.26
C VAL A 63 -2.51 -24.31 -30.87
N LYS A 64 -3.80 -24.41 -31.19
CA LYS A 64 -4.81 -23.45 -30.71
C LYS A 64 -4.99 -23.64 -29.19
N PRO A 65 -4.88 -22.59 -28.37
CA PRO A 65 -5.13 -22.68 -26.95
C PRO A 65 -6.54 -23.25 -26.69
N ASN A 66 -6.64 -24.14 -25.71
CA ASN A 66 -7.92 -24.76 -25.33
C ASN A 66 -8.40 -24.14 -24.00
N VAL A 67 -8.81 -22.88 -24.08
CA VAL A 67 -9.28 -22.12 -22.91
C VAL A 67 -10.64 -22.62 -22.46
N LYS A 68 -10.77 -22.92 -21.19
CA LYS A 68 -11.99 -23.45 -20.57
C LYS A 68 -12.36 -22.63 -19.34
N ILE A 69 -13.65 -22.56 -19.07
CA ILE A 69 -14.20 -22.18 -17.78
C ILE A 69 -14.77 -23.42 -17.09
N ARG A 70 -14.46 -23.59 -15.82
CA ARG A 70 -14.95 -24.69 -14.97
C ARG A 70 -15.82 -24.13 -13.87
N ILE A 71 -16.97 -24.74 -13.61
CA ILE A 71 -17.92 -24.31 -12.57
C ILE A 71 -17.93 -25.35 -11.45
N TYR A 72 -17.91 -24.89 -10.21
CA TYR A 72 -17.86 -25.70 -9.00
C TYR A 72 -19.04 -25.37 -8.07
N LYS A 73 -19.42 -26.33 -7.24
CA LYS A 73 -20.39 -26.11 -6.15
C LYS A 73 -19.76 -25.49 -4.92
N ASP A 74 -18.48 -25.78 -4.69
CA ASP A 74 -17.74 -25.45 -3.48
C ASP A 74 -16.49 -24.62 -3.82
N GLY A 75 -16.11 -23.70 -2.91
CA GLY A 75 -14.99 -22.78 -3.10
C GLY A 75 -13.60 -23.40 -2.92
N LEU A 76 -13.53 -24.60 -2.32
CA LEU A 76 -12.28 -25.26 -1.98
C LEU A 76 -12.16 -26.65 -2.61
N ILE A 77 -13.17 -27.50 -2.41
CA ILE A 77 -13.11 -28.93 -2.74
C ILE A 77 -14.06 -29.33 -3.88
N GLY A 78 -13.95 -30.59 -4.33
CA GLY A 78 -14.85 -31.20 -5.31
C GLY A 78 -14.42 -30.97 -6.76
N LYS A 79 -15.02 -31.79 -7.64
CA LYS A 79 -14.82 -31.74 -9.10
C LYS A 79 -15.72 -30.67 -9.72
N PRO A 80 -15.37 -30.14 -10.92
CA PRO A 80 -16.25 -29.22 -11.63
C PRO A 80 -17.57 -29.90 -11.99
N VAL A 81 -18.67 -29.20 -11.75
CA VAL A 81 -20.02 -29.65 -12.15
C VAL A 81 -20.31 -29.34 -13.62
N LYS A 82 -19.55 -28.39 -14.19
CA LYS A 82 -19.63 -28.04 -15.62
C LYS A 82 -18.28 -27.55 -16.11
N THR A 83 -17.91 -27.94 -17.32
CA THR A 83 -16.73 -27.43 -18.04
C THR A 83 -17.17 -26.96 -19.40
N ILE A 84 -16.83 -25.72 -19.76
CA ILE A 84 -17.23 -25.08 -21.00
C ILE A 84 -15.99 -24.59 -21.72
N LYS A 85 -15.86 -24.91 -23.00
CA LYS A 85 -14.84 -24.34 -23.86
C LYS A 85 -15.18 -22.88 -24.16
N MET A 86 -14.23 -21.99 -23.95
CA MET A 86 -14.39 -20.58 -24.27
C MET A 86 -14.14 -20.36 -25.78
N LYS A 87 -14.75 -19.32 -26.32
CA LYS A 87 -14.59 -18.92 -27.73
C LYS A 87 -13.68 -17.70 -27.79
N SER A 88 -12.75 -17.68 -28.73
CA SER A 88 -12.02 -16.47 -29.08
C SER A 88 -12.98 -15.47 -29.72
N VAL A 89 -13.01 -14.24 -29.20
CA VAL A 89 -13.87 -13.15 -29.66
C VAL A 89 -13.09 -11.94 -30.17
N GLY A 90 -11.77 -12.07 -30.26
CA GLY A 90 -10.86 -11.03 -30.76
C GLY A 90 -9.42 -11.41 -30.48
N LYS A 91 -8.49 -10.46 -30.68
CA LYS A 91 -7.09 -10.67 -30.37
C LYS A 91 -6.95 -10.85 -28.85
N ASP A 92 -6.41 -12.01 -28.47
CA ASP A 92 -6.08 -12.38 -27.07
C ASP A 92 -7.26 -12.27 -26.09
N ARG A 93 -8.52 -12.38 -26.59
CA ARG A 93 -9.72 -12.35 -25.75
C ARG A 93 -10.59 -13.58 -25.97
N TRP A 94 -11.03 -14.15 -24.86
CA TRP A 94 -11.86 -15.35 -24.80
C TRP A 94 -13.13 -15.09 -24.03
N GLU A 95 -14.26 -15.67 -24.47
CA GLU A 95 -15.54 -15.54 -23.78
C GLU A 95 -16.31 -16.86 -23.71
N ALA A 96 -17.09 -17.00 -22.63
CA ALA A 96 -18.12 -18.02 -22.49
C ALA A 96 -19.31 -17.49 -21.71
N THR A 97 -20.52 -17.81 -22.14
CA THR A 97 -21.76 -17.48 -21.40
C THR A 97 -22.46 -18.75 -20.95
N VAL A 98 -22.85 -18.78 -19.70
CA VAL A 98 -23.60 -19.88 -19.07
C VAL A 98 -24.98 -19.38 -18.68
N LYS A 99 -26.04 -19.98 -19.25
CA LYS A 99 -27.44 -19.67 -18.92
C LYS A 99 -27.83 -20.21 -17.54
N GLY A 100 -28.74 -19.52 -16.88
CA GLY A 100 -29.27 -19.85 -15.54
C GLY A 100 -28.54 -19.15 -14.42
N ASP A 101 -29.10 -19.24 -13.23
CA ASP A 101 -28.57 -18.62 -12.03
C ASP A 101 -27.39 -19.44 -11.48
N LEU A 102 -26.22 -18.82 -11.49
CA LEU A 102 -24.99 -19.40 -10.95
C LEU A 102 -24.56 -18.77 -9.62
N LYS A 103 -25.37 -17.89 -9.03
CA LYS A 103 -25.03 -17.26 -7.74
C LYS A 103 -24.69 -18.31 -6.68
N GLY A 104 -23.63 -18.07 -5.93
CA GLY A 104 -23.13 -18.98 -4.89
C GLY A 104 -22.34 -20.17 -5.42
N LYS A 105 -22.09 -20.24 -6.75
CA LYS A 105 -21.12 -21.18 -7.32
C LYS A 105 -19.78 -20.53 -7.49
N PHE A 106 -18.77 -21.35 -7.79
CA PHE A 106 -17.39 -20.93 -7.98
C PHE A 106 -16.92 -21.31 -9.38
N TYR A 107 -15.86 -20.64 -9.83
CA TYR A 107 -15.32 -20.88 -11.15
C TYR A 107 -13.78 -20.82 -11.17
N THR A 108 -13.21 -21.42 -12.21
CA THR A 108 -11.81 -21.23 -12.59
C THR A 108 -11.69 -21.14 -14.10
N PHE A 109 -10.73 -20.34 -14.57
CA PHE A 109 -10.21 -20.42 -15.92
C PHE A 109 -9.11 -21.48 -15.99
N ASP A 110 -9.03 -22.18 -17.14
CA ASP A 110 -8.00 -23.18 -17.42
C ASP A 110 -7.49 -23.01 -18.85
N MET A 111 -6.25 -22.55 -18.98
CA MET A 111 -5.53 -22.39 -20.25
C MET A 111 -4.55 -23.52 -20.52
N GLY A 112 -4.57 -24.60 -19.71
CA GLY A 112 -3.62 -25.72 -19.79
C GLY A 112 -2.34 -25.53 -18.97
N LYS A 113 -2.23 -24.43 -18.22
CA LYS A 113 -1.11 -24.12 -17.29
C LYS A 113 -1.51 -24.18 -15.82
N GLY A 114 -2.64 -24.77 -15.53
CA GLY A 114 -3.27 -24.81 -14.21
C GLY A 114 -4.51 -23.93 -14.14
N GLU A 115 -5.36 -24.19 -13.15
CA GLU A 115 -6.57 -23.45 -12.93
C GLU A 115 -6.33 -22.20 -12.08
N CYS A 116 -7.04 -21.11 -12.37
CA CYS A 116 -6.99 -19.87 -11.56
C CYS A 116 -8.33 -19.13 -11.61
N PRO A 117 -8.62 -18.24 -10.66
CA PRO A 117 -9.83 -17.42 -10.64
C PRO A 117 -9.87 -16.31 -11.70
N GLY A 118 -8.76 -16.11 -12.44
CA GLY A 118 -8.53 -14.98 -13.32
C GLY A 118 -7.60 -13.94 -12.69
N THR A 119 -7.19 -12.96 -13.48
CA THR A 119 -6.30 -11.88 -13.00
C THR A 119 -7.05 -10.83 -12.18
N PHE A 120 -8.35 -10.65 -12.48
CA PHE A 120 -9.18 -9.59 -11.90
C PHE A 120 -10.39 -10.16 -11.14
N ALA A 121 -10.23 -11.30 -10.48
CA ALA A 121 -11.28 -11.84 -9.63
C ALA A 121 -11.65 -10.82 -8.52
N LYS A 122 -12.95 -10.54 -8.37
CA LYS A 122 -13.51 -9.60 -7.38
C LYS A 122 -14.05 -10.29 -6.13
N ALA A 123 -14.15 -11.60 -6.17
CA ALA A 123 -14.55 -12.47 -5.06
C ALA A 123 -13.96 -13.86 -5.28
N VAL A 124 -13.52 -14.50 -4.21
CA VAL A 124 -12.94 -15.84 -4.23
C VAL A 124 -13.47 -16.69 -3.10
N GLY A 125 -13.39 -18.00 -3.26
CA GLY A 125 -13.60 -18.96 -2.17
C GLY A 125 -12.44 -18.95 -1.18
N VAL A 126 -12.58 -19.69 -0.10
CA VAL A 126 -11.56 -19.86 0.93
C VAL A 126 -10.22 -20.27 0.31
N ASN A 127 -9.13 -19.68 0.81
CA ASN A 127 -7.76 -19.80 0.26
C ASN A 127 -7.59 -19.30 -1.19
N GLY A 128 -8.54 -18.54 -1.77
CA GLY A 128 -8.35 -17.78 -2.99
C GLY A 128 -8.15 -18.54 -4.31
N ASN A 129 -8.37 -19.87 -4.35
CA ASN A 129 -8.05 -20.68 -5.54
C ASN A 129 -9.18 -20.72 -6.60
N ARG A 130 -10.40 -20.35 -6.25
CA ARG A 130 -11.57 -20.32 -7.13
C ARG A 130 -12.26 -18.97 -7.04
N GLY A 131 -12.58 -18.37 -8.17
CA GLY A 131 -13.43 -17.19 -8.22
C GLY A 131 -14.84 -17.51 -7.75
N ALA A 132 -15.49 -16.61 -7.05
CA ALA A 132 -16.85 -16.75 -6.58
C ALA A 132 -17.82 -15.95 -7.47
N ILE A 133 -18.97 -16.55 -7.79
CA ILE A 133 -20.05 -15.91 -8.54
C ILE A 133 -21.01 -15.28 -7.54
N ILE A 134 -20.88 -13.98 -7.35
CA ILE A 134 -21.71 -13.19 -6.42
C ILE A 134 -22.25 -11.93 -7.10
N ASP A 135 -23.25 -11.35 -6.48
CA ASP A 135 -23.74 -10.01 -6.79
C ASP A 135 -23.11 -9.04 -5.76
N LEU A 136 -22.15 -8.24 -6.19
CA LEU A 136 -21.43 -7.31 -5.32
C LEU A 136 -22.35 -6.30 -4.63
N SER A 137 -23.44 -5.88 -5.29
CA SER A 137 -24.40 -4.93 -4.70
C SER A 137 -25.03 -5.45 -3.40
N GLN A 138 -25.11 -6.77 -3.24
CA GLN A 138 -25.64 -7.42 -2.04
C GLN A 138 -24.63 -7.53 -0.90
N THR A 139 -23.40 -7.11 -1.13
CA THR A 139 -22.35 -7.04 -0.10
C THR A 139 -22.27 -5.66 0.57
N ASN A 140 -23.04 -4.69 0.09
CA ASN A 140 -23.05 -3.36 0.68
C ASN A 140 -23.69 -3.39 2.08
N PRO A 141 -23.06 -2.79 3.09
CA PRO A 141 -23.72 -2.57 4.37
C PRO A 141 -24.85 -1.54 4.24
N GLU A 142 -25.72 -1.49 5.21
CA GLU A 142 -26.80 -0.50 5.26
C GLU A 142 -26.24 0.93 5.21
N GLY A 143 -26.80 1.74 4.31
CA GLY A 143 -26.40 3.15 4.10
C GLY A 143 -25.05 3.31 3.38
N TRP A 144 -24.53 2.27 2.72
CA TRP A 144 -23.28 2.35 1.96
C TRP A 144 -23.32 3.40 0.84
N GLU A 145 -24.46 3.57 0.21
CA GLU A 145 -24.71 4.57 -0.83
C GLU A 145 -24.60 6.03 -0.32
N ASN A 146 -24.67 6.21 1.00
CA ASN A 146 -24.53 7.51 1.67
C ASN A 146 -23.17 7.65 2.38
N ASP A 147 -22.25 6.72 2.19
CA ASP A 147 -20.91 6.80 2.76
C ASP A 147 -20.14 7.94 2.10
N VAL A 148 -19.52 8.80 2.92
CA VAL A 148 -18.82 10.00 2.46
C VAL A 148 -17.39 9.98 2.99
N ARG A 149 -16.43 10.11 2.08
CA ARG A 149 -15.02 10.30 2.43
C ARG A 149 -14.84 11.50 3.35
N PRO A 150 -14.06 11.37 4.43
CA PRO A 150 -13.70 12.52 5.25
C PRO A 150 -12.99 13.59 4.42
N ALA A 151 -13.39 14.85 4.56
CA ALA A 151 -12.82 15.95 3.78
C ALA A 151 -11.32 16.11 4.06
N LEU A 152 -10.55 16.37 3.02
CA LEU A 152 -9.13 16.67 3.09
C LEU A 152 -8.83 17.91 2.22
N LYS A 153 -8.25 18.94 2.82
CA LYS A 153 -7.90 20.18 2.11
C LYS A 153 -6.52 20.10 1.47
N SER A 154 -5.59 19.42 2.12
CA SER A 154 -4.21 19.25 1.68
C SER A 154 -3.68 17.94 2.22
N PRO A 155 -2.80 17.22 1.49
CA PRO A 155 -2.07 16.08 2.05
C PRO A 155 -1.29 16.42 3.33
N ALA A 156 -0.84 17.67 3.51
CA ALA A 156 -0.17 18.11 4.74
C ALA A 156 -1.06 18.05 5.99
N ASP A 157 -2.39 17.95 5.82
CA ASP A 157 -3.35 17.79 6.93
C ASP A 157 -3.51 16.34 7.38
N LEU A 158 -2.96 15.37 6.64
CA LEU A 158 -2.98 13.97 7.03
C LEU A 158 -2.08 13.72 8.23
N ILE A 159 -2.52 12.82 9.08
CA ILE A 159 -1.76 12.16 10.15
C ILE A 159 -1.98 10.68 9.96
N ILE A 160 -0.99 10.03 9.36
CA ILE A 160 -1.08 8.64 8.93
C ILE A 160 -0.67 7.72 10.07
N TYR A 161 -1.50 6.72 10.34
CA TYR A 161 -1.30 5.71 11.37
C TYR A 161 -1.24 4.34 10.70
N GLU A 162 -0.07 3.74 10.59
CA GLU A 162 0.14 2.44 9.96
C GLU A 162 -0.30 1.32 10.89
N LEU A 163 -1.22 0.47 10.44
CA LEU A 163 -1.87 -0.50 11.29
C LEU A 163 -2.02 -1.86 10.61
N HIS A 164 -1.69 -2.93 11.36
CA HIS A 164 -2.02 -4.31 11.02
C HIS A 164 -3.24 -4.79 11.85
N PHE A 165 -4.23 -5.40 11.20
CA PHE A 165 -5.49 -5.79 11.84
C PHE A 165 -5.31 -6.72 13.04
N ARG A 166 -4.41 -7.70 12.89
CA ARG A 166 -4.16 -8.69 13.92
C ARG A 166 -3.38 -8.08 15.08
N ASP A 167 -2.34 -7.32 14.82
CA ASP A 167 -1.53 -6.65 15.84
C ASP A 167 -2.39 -5.80 16.77
N PHE A 168 -3.27 -5.01 16.17
CA PHE A 168 -4.14 -4.08 16.89
C PHE A 168 -5.12 -4.78 17.85
N SER A 169 -5.72 -5.89 17.43
CA SER A 169 -6.90 -6.43 18.12
C SER A 169 -6.72 -7.80 18.77
N ILE A 170 -5.69 -8.58 18.38
CA ILE A 170 -5.55 -9.98 18.79
C ILE A 170 -5.22 -10.14 20.28
N SER A 171 -4.52 -9.17 20.89
CA SER A 171 -4.13 -9.23 22.29
C SER A 171 -5.33 -9.49 23.21
N PRO A 172 -5.19 -10.36 24.22
CA PRO A 172 -6.22 -10.54 25.26
C PRO A 172 -6.60 -9.23 25.95
N THR A 173 -5.63 -8.32 26.13
CA THR A 173 -5.82 -7.04 26.83
C THR A 173 -6.44 -5.94 25.98
N SER A 174 -6.66 -6.15 24.66
CA SER A 174 -7.33 -5.17 23.79
C SER A 174 -8.76 -4.86 24.24
N GLY A 175 -9.44 -5.82 24.87
CA GLY A 175 -10.85 -5.70 25.24
C GLY A 175 -11.79 -5.59 24.05
N LEU A 176 -11.32 -5.90 22.83
CA LEU A 176 -12.12 -5.97 21.61
C LEU A 176 -12.69 -7.37 21.43
N LYS A 177 -13.87 -7.46 20.83
CA LYS A 177 -14.58 -8.73 20.57
C LYS A 177 -14.03 -9.43 19.33
N TYR A 178 -13.85 -8.69 18.25
CA TYR A 178 -13.48 -9.24 16.94
C TYR A 178 -11.95 -9.30 16.76
N LYS A 179 -11.32 -10.25 17.46
CA LYS A 179 -9.86 -10.44 17.49
C LYS A 179 -9.27 -10.74 16.10
N GLY A 180 -8.37 -9.90 15.60
CA GLY A 180 -7.71 -10.05 14.30
C GLY A 180 -8.64 -9.91 13.10
N LYS A 181 -9.77 -9.20 13.22
CA LYS A 181 -10.80 -9.11 12.20
C LYS A 181 -11.09 -7.66 11.79
N TYR A 182 -11.60 -7.45 10.56
CA TYR A 182 -12.06 -6.14 10.08
C TYR A 182 -13.01 -5.47 11.08
N LEU A 183 -13.94 -6.23 11.62
CA LEU A 183 -14.96 -5.73 12.53
C LEU A 183 -14.40 -5.22 13.86
N ALA A 184 -13.17 -5.53 14.23
CA ALA A 184 -12.53 -4.92 15.41
C ALA A 184 -12.52 -3.38 15.33
N LEU A 185 -12.35 -2.85 14.10
CA LEU A 185 -12.30 -1.41 13.83
C LEU A 185 -13.70 -0.76 13.68
N THR A 186 -14.77 -1.52 13.84
CA THR A 186 -16.15 -1.01 13.96
C THR A 186 -16.58 -0.88 15.43
N GLU A 187 -15.80 -1.43 16.36
CA GLU A 187 -16.16 -1.43 17.77
C GLU A 187 -15.97 -0.04 18.39
N PRO A 188 -16.92 0.44 19.23
CA PRO A 188 -16.83 1.78 19.84
C PRO A 188 -15.50 2.04 20.52
N LYS A 189 -14.97 1.04 21.24
CA LYS A 189 -13.68 1.17 21.94
C LYS A 189 -12.50 1.47 21.01
N ALA A 190 -12.45 0.82 19.85
CA ALA A 190 -11.42 1.06 18.84
C ALA A 190 -11.57 2.46 18.24
N ILE A 191 -12.80 2.82 17.85
CA ILE A 191 -13.10 4.13 17.27
C ILE A 191 -12.80 5.26 18.26
N GLU A 192 -13.20 5.12 19.52
CA GLU A 192 -12.92 6.13 20.57
C GLU A 192 -11.42 6.30 20.80
N TYR A 193 -10.66 5.20 20.85
CA TYR A 193 -9.20 5.24 20.97
C TYR A 193 -8.55 6.02 19.83
N LEU A 194 -8.88 5.69 18.57
CA LEU A 194 -8.32 6.34 17.38
C LEU A 194 -8.69 7.85 17.34
N LYS A 195 -9.94 8.17 17.67
CA LYS A 195 -10.39 9.56 17.77
C LYS A 195 -9.68 10.32 18.90
N LYS A 196 -9.49 9.68 20.06
CA LYS A 196 -8.78 10.29 21.19
C LYS A 196 -7.32 10.55 20.85
N LEU A 197 -6.64 9.64 20.15
CA LEU A 197 -5.28 9.86 19.64
C LEU A 197 -5.23 11.06 18.69
N GLY A 198 -6.26 11.19 17.84
CA GLY A 198 -6.42 12.35 16.96
C GLY A 198 -5.90 12.13 15.54
N ILE A 199 -5.57 10.91 15.15
CA ILE A 199 -5.22 10.56 13.76
C ILE A 199 -6.43 10.77 12.84
N ASN A 200 -6.19 10.98 11.55
CA ASN A 200 -7.26 11.17 10.55
C ASN A 200 -7.09 10.31 9.29
N ALA A 201 -6.08 9.45 9.26
CA ALA A 201 -5.91 8.44 8.23
C ALA A 201 -5.28 7.18 8.82
N ILE A 202 -5.78 6.02 8.42
CA ILE A 202 -5.16 4.73 8.73
C ILE A 202 -4.63 4.14 7.43
N HIS A 203 -3.34 3.85 7.41
CA HIS A 203 -2.71 3.01 6.41
C HIS A 203 -2.76 1.57 6.93
N PHE A 204 -3.57 0.73 6.31
CA PHE A 204 -3.59 -0.69 6.61
C PHE A 204 -2.47 -1.40 5.87
N GLN A 205 -1.68 -2.21 6.59
CA GLN A 205 -0.82 -3.21 5.97
C GLN A 205 -1.67 -4.12 5.07
N PRO A 206 -1.07 -4.89 4.14
CA PRO A 206 -1.82 -5.55 3.08
C PRO A 206 -3.08 -6.26 3.56
N CYS A 207 -4.20 -5.93 2.94
CA CYS A 207 -5.53 -6.46 3.27
C CYS A 207 -6.29 -6.99 2.04
N PHE A 208 -5.60 -7.12 0.90
CA PHE A 208 -6.03 -7.98 -0.22
C PHE A 208 -5.71 -9.45 0.10
N ASP A 209 -6.30 -10.36 -0.66
CA ASP A 209 -6.11 -11.81 -0.50
C ASP A 209 -4.64 -12.20 -0.79
N PHE A 210 -3.95 -12.71 0.21
CA PHE A 210 -2.54 -13.12 0.17
C PHE A 210 -2.36 -14.62 0.47
N ALA A 211 -1.17 -15.19 0.19
CA ALA A 211 -1.02 -16.63 0.09
C ALA A 211 -0.62 -17.33 1.40
N SER A 212 0.03 -16.63 2.33
CA SER A 212 0.75 -17.23 3.47
C SER A 212 -0.12 -17.71 4.62
N VAL A 213 -1.40 -17.32 4.69
CA VAL A 213 -2.32 -17.75 5.75
C VAL A 213 -3.32 -18.77 5.20
N ASP A 214 -3.38 -19.95 5.81
CA ASP A 214 -4.38 -20.97 5.49
C ASP A 214 -5.71 -20.63 6.17
N GLU A 215 -6.62 -20.03 5.41
CA GLU A 215 -7.96 -19.61 5.88
C GLU A 215 -8.81 -20.76 6.42
N THR A 216 -8.46 -22.02 6.12
CA THR A 216 -9.17 -23.19 6.64
C THR A 216 -8.74 -23.59 8.05
N LYS A 217 -7.71 -22.94 8.61
CA LYS A 217 -7.08 -23.25 9.90
C LYS A 217 -6.97 -22.04 10.81
N LEU A 218 -7.94 -21.14 10.77
CA LEU A 218 -7.93 -19.91 11.58
C LEU A 218 -8.13 -20.15 13.09
N ASP A 219 -8.42 -21.38 13.49
CA ASP A 219 -8.36 -21.86 14.87
C ASP A 219 -6.93 -22.00 15.42
N LYS A 220 -5.94 -22.00 14.53
CA LYS A 220 -4.52 -22.03 14.87
C LYS A 220 -3.89 -20.66 14.70
N PRO A 221 -2.96 -20.27 15.58
CA PRO A 221 -2.20 -19.02 15.40
C PRO A 221 -1.46 -19.03 14.06
N GLN A 222 -1.75 -18.06 13.23
CA GLN A 222 -1.07 -17.79 11.98
C GLN A 222 -0.92 -16.28 11.86
N PHE A 223 0.26 -15.85 11.50
CA PHE A 223 0.59 -14.45 11.32
C PHE A 223 1.42 -14.25 10.06
N ASN A 224 1.06 -13.27 9.28
CA ASN A 224 1.89 -12.70 8.22
C ASN A 224 1.49 -11.25 8.00
N TRP A 225 2.43 -10.39 7.58
CA TRP A 225 2.09 -9.01 7.21
C TRP A 225 1.22 -8.94 5.95
N GLY A 226 1.30 -9.95 5.06
CA GLY A 226 0.49 -10.04 3.85
C GLY A 226 1.15 -9.51 2.58
N TYR A 227 2.47 -9.32 2.57
CA TYR A 227 3.21 -8.89 1.37
C TYR A 227 3.50 -10.05 0.39
N ASP A 228 2.57 -10.97 0.26
CA ASP A 228 2.62 -12.10 -0.68
C ASP A 228 1.31 -12.21 -1.48
N PRO A 229 1.06 -11.24 -2.39
CA PRO A 229 -0.22 -11.05 -3.05
C PRO A 229 -0.63 -12.23 -3.94
N LYS A 230 -1.91 -12.63 -3.82
CA LYS A 230 -2.53 -13.71 -4.58
C LYS A 230 -3.69 -13.22 -5.46
N ASN A 231 -4.68 -12.56 -4.86
CA ASN A 231 -5.81 -11.97 -5.56
C ASN A 231 -5.94 -10.48 -5.20
N TYR A 232 -5.42 -9.61 -6.04
CA TYR A 232 -5.27 -8.17 -5.79
C TYR A 232 -6.56 -7.39 -5.55
N ASN A 233 -7.73 -7.90 -6.03
CA ASN A 233 -9.00 -7.18 -5.99
C ASN A 233 -10.01 -7.83 -5.03
N VAL A 234 -9.54 -8.62 -4.08
CA VAL A 234 -10.35 -9.32 -3.10
C VAL A 234 -9.83 -9.00 -1.70
N PRO A 235 -10.66 -8.61 -0.73
CA PRO A 235 -10.25 -8.48 0.66
C PRO A 235 -9.78 -9.81 1.25
N GLU A 236 -8.79 -9.77 2.13
CA GLU A 236 -8.21 -10.94 2.79
C GLU A 236 -9.25 -11.69 3.65
N GLY A 237 -9.33 -13.00 3.49
CA GLY A 237 -10.34 -13.81 4.17
C GLY A 237 -10.02 -14.13 5.61
N SER A 238 -8.76 -14.17 6.01
CA SER A 238 -8.38 -14.42 7.41
C SER A 238 -8.83 -13.30 8.35
N TYR A 239 -9.05 -12.09 7.82
CA TYR A 239 -9.60 -10.96 8.58
C TYR A 239 -11.13 -10.90 8.60
N ALA A 240 -11.81 -11.79 7.88
CA ALA A 240 -13.26 -11.93 7.94
C ALA A 240 -13.70 -12.90 9.05
N THR A 241 -14.93 -12.76 9.52
CA THR A 241 -15.51 -13.69 10.52
C THR A 241 -15.86 -15.06 9.93
N ASP A 242 -16.13 -15.12 8.62
CA ASP A 242 -16.39 -16.36 7.88
C ASP A 242 -15.64 -16.33 6.53
N PRO A 243 -14.45 -16.96 6.41
CA PRO A 243 -13.69 -17.01 5.17
C PRO A 243 -14.31 -17.90 4.09
N TYR A 244 -15.22 -18.83 4.47
CA TYR A 244 -15.88 -19.74 3.52
C TYR A 244 -16.98 -19.05 2.71
N ASN A 245 -17.53 -17.95 3.22
CA ASN A 245 -18.53 -17.17 2.51
C ASN A 245 -17.88 -15.92 1.87
N PRO A 246 -17.69 -15.90 0.53
CA PRO A 246 -17.02 -14.80 -0.16
C PRO A 246 -17.63 -13.41 0.09
N ALA A 247 -18.95 -13.35 0.32
CA ALA A 247 -19.63 -12.08 0.56
C ALA A 247 -19.32 -11.47 1.93
N VAL A 248 -18.93 -12.29 2.92
CA VAL A 248 -18.67 -11.83 4.29
C VAL A 248 -17.41 -10.96 4.32
N ARG A 249 -16.30 -11.41 3.73
CA ARG A 249 -15.04 -10.61 3.71
C ARG A 249 -15.24 -9.24 3.04
N ILE A 250 -16.03 -9.20 1.96
CA ILE A 250 -16.33 -7.97 1.24
C ILE A 250 -17.21 -7.04 2.09
N LYS A 251 -18.27 -7.57 2.66
CA LYS A 251 -19.20 -6.78 3.49
C LYS A 251 -18.53 -6.23 4.75
N GLU A 252 -17.77 -7.07 5.45
CA GLU A 252 -17.09 -6.65 6.69
C GLU A 252 -16.00 -5.60 6.43
N PHE A 253 -15.28 -5.72 5.31
CA PHE A 253 -14.35 -4.67 4.89
C PHE A 253 -15.07 -3.34 4.64
N LYS A 254 -16.20 -3.35 3.91
CA LYS A 254 -17.02 -2.14 3.69
C LYS A 254 -17.58 -1.57 4.99
N GLN A 255 -18.01 -2.41 5.92
CA GLN A 255 -18.47 -1.97 7.25
C GLN A 255 -17.38 -1.26 8.03
N MET A 256 -16.16 -1.77 7.97
CA MET A 256 -14.99 -1.13 8.59
C MET A 256 -14.72 0.25 7.96
N VAL A 257 -14.65 0.34 6.63
CA VAL A 257 -14.43 1.62 5.93
C VAL A 257 -15.50 2.63 6.32
N GLN A 258 -16.78 2.24 6.27
CA GLN A 258 -17.91 3.10 6.65
C GLN A 258 -17.82 3.57 8.12
N ALA A 259 -17.41 2.71 9.03
CA ALA A 259 -17.24 3.08 10.44
C ALA A 259 -16.10 4.09 10.65
N LEU A 260 -14.99 3.93 9.95
CA LEU A 260 -13.87 4.85 9.99
C LEU A 260 -14.24 6.21 9.35
N HIS A 261 -14.93 6.22 8.22
CA HIS A 261 -15.43 7.45 7.59
C HIS A 261 -16.36 8.23 8.52
N LYS A 262 -17.31 7.55 9.17
CA LYS A 262 -18.18 8.16 10.20
C LYS A 262 -17.40 8.75 11.38
N ALA A 263 -16.22 8.21 11.66
CA ALA A 263 -15.29 8.71 12.69
C ALA A 263 -14.39 9.87 12.21
N GLY A 264 -14.46 10.25 10.93
CA GLY A 264 -13.60 11.25 10.30
C GLY A 264 -12.19 10.74 9.96
N ILE A 265 -12.03 9.42 9.78
CA ILE A 265 -10.76 8.76 9.52
C ILE A 265 -10.77 8.19 8.10
N ARG A 266 -9.81 8.60 7.29
CA ARG A 266 -9.57 8.08 5.94
C ARG A 266 -8.91 6.72 5.97
N VAL A 267 -9.14 5.94 4.93
CA VAL A 267 -8.57 4.60 4.76
C VAL A 267 -7.56 4.59 3.61
N ILE A 268 -6.32 4.26 3.91
CA ILE A 268 -5.23 4.11 2.95
C ILE A 268 -4.93 2.63 2.78
N PHE A 269 -4.90 2.19 1.53
CA PHE A 269 -4.67 0.81 1.13
C PHE A 269 -3.20 0.58 0.76
N ASP A 270 -2.61 -0.50 1.25
CA ASP A 270 -1.27 -0.92 0.85
C ASP A 270 -1.32 -1.70 -0.46
N ALA A 271 -0.75 -1.14 -1.50
CA ALA A 271 -0.82 -1.65 -2.88
C ALA A 271 0.49 -2.36 -3.25
N VAL A 272 0.48 -3.69 -3.19
CA VAL A 272 1.65 -4.54 -3.46
C VAL A 272 1.58 -5.08 -4.88
N TYR A 273 1.73 -4.19 -5.89
CA TYR A 273 1.71 -4.62 -7.30
C TYR A 273 3.09 -5.00 -7.84
N ASN A 274 4.16 -4.79 -7.07
CA ASN A 274 5.53 -4.97 -7.54
C ASN A 274 5.92 -6.44 -7.75
N HIS A 275 5.24 -7.40 -7.14
CA HIS A 275 5.49 -8.84 -7.30
C HIS A 275 4.24 -9.69 -7.06
N THR A 276 4.33 -10.99 -7.31
CA THR A 276 3.34 -12.00 -6.91
C THR A 276 3.96 -12.97 -5.92
N PHE A 277 3.14 -13.60 -5.09
CA PHE A 277 3.60 -14.58 -4.09
C PHE A 277 4.47 -15.71 -4.68
N ASP A 278 4.22 -16.09 -5.92
CA ASP A 278 4.96 -17.10 -6.69
C ASP A 278 4.66 -16.88 -8.18
N ILE A 279 5.64 -17.10 -9.05
CA ILE A 279 5.44 -16.93 -10.50
C ILE A 279 4.48 -18.00 -11.02
N ASN A 280 4.81 -19.29 -10.83
CA ASN A 280 4.07 -20.40 -11.43
C ASN A 280 2.65 -20.57 -10.89
N GLY A 281 2.46 -20.22 -9.61
CA GLY A 281 1.17 -20.24 -8.93
C GLY A 281 0.30 -19.02 -9.19
N SER A 282 0.86 -17.94 -9.73
CA SER A 282 0.16 -16.68 -9.92
C SER A 282 -0.92 -16.74 -10.99
N ASN A 283 -1.96 -15.93 -10.80
CA ASN A 283 -3.00 -15.76 -11.80
C ASN A 283 -2.44 -15.14 -13.09
N PHE A 284 -1.44 -14.27 -12.99
CA PHE A 284 -0.76 -13.67 -14.14
C PHE A 284 -0.10 -14.71 -15.04
N GLN A 285 0.71 -15.59 -14.45
CA GLN A 285 1.42 -16.60 -15.24
C GLN A 285 0.48 -17.66 -15.83
N ARG A 286 -0.59 -18.00 -15.09
CA ARG A 286 -1.58 -18.98 -15.55
C ARG A 286 -2.47 -18.46 -16.67
N THR A 287 -2.73 -17.14 -16.73
CA THR A 287 -3.57 -16.51 -17.75
C THR A 287 -2.79 -16.07 -18.97
N TYR A 288 -1.65 -15.42 -18.78
CA TYR A 288 -0.81 -14.91 -19.87
C TYR A 288 0.67 -15.14 -19.53
N PRO A 289 1.19 -16.33 -19.83
CA PRO A 289 2.57 -16.72 -19.50
C PRO A 289 3.60 -15.67 -19.95
N ASP A 290 4.53 -15.35 -19.03
CA ASP A 290 5.66 -14.42 -19.24
C ASP A 290 5.33 -12.97 -19.59
N TYR A 291 4.06 -12.61 -19.67
CA TYR A 291 3.68 -11.25 -20.05
C TYR A 291 3.86 -10.24 -18.93
N TYR A 292 3.34 -10.54 -17.74
CA TYR A 292 3.24 -9.58 -16.65
C TYR A 292 4.54 -9.37 -15.87
N TYR A 293 5.53 -10.22 -16.10
CA TYR A 293 6.81 -10.17 -15.40
C TYR A 293 7.88 -9.50 -16.23
N ARG A 294 8.78 -8.80 -15.54
CA ARG A 294 9.98 -8.24 -16.13
C ARG A 294 11.08 -9.29 -16.18
N LYS A 295 11.82 -9.30 -17.26
CA LYS A 295 12.93 -10.22 -17.47
C LYS A 295 14.23 -9.46 -17.73
N THR A 296 15.32 -10.03 -17.30
CA THR A 296 16.67 -9.59 -17.62
C THR A 296 17.00 -9.85 -19.10
N VAL A 297 18.09 -9.27 -19.58
CA VAL A 297 18.52 -9.43 -20.99
C VAL A 297 18.86 -10.87 -21.36
N ASP A 298 19.22 -11.71 -20.38
CA ASP A 298 19.47 -13.15 -20.55
C ASP A 298 18.19 -14.01 -20.37
N GLY A 299 17.02 -13.37 -20.29
CA GLY A 299 15.71 -14.03 -20.27
C GLY A 299 15.26 -14.57 -18.91
N LYS A 300 16.03 -14.37 -17.85
CA LYS A 300 15.64 -14.75 -16.48
C LYS A 300 14.62 -13.75 -15.92
N TYR A 301 13.80 -14.18 -14.97
CA TYR A 301 12.96 -13.27 -14.22
C TYR A 301 13.82 -12.30 -13.41
N SER A 302 13.49 -11.02 -13.48
CA SER A 302 14.09 -9.97 -12.67
C SER A 302 13.51 -10.00 -11.26
N ASP A 303 14.28 -9.53 -10.27
CA ASP A 303 13.91 -9.58 -8.85
C ASP A 303 14.19 -8.23 -8.15
N GLY A 304 13.60 -7.18 -8.66
CA GLY A 304 13.65 -5.87 -7.99
C GLY A 304 12.87 -5.83 -6.68
N SER A 305 11.97 -6.77 -6.46
CA SER A 305 11.21 -6.88 -5.21
C SER A 305 11.97 -7.58 -4.08
N GLY A 306 13.03 -8.35 -4.39
CA GLY A 306 13.67 -9.24 -3.41
C GLY A 306 12.83 -10.44 -2.99
N CYS A 307 11.68 -10.68 -3.67
CA CYS A 307 10.74 -11.77 -3.40
C CYS A 307 10.73 -12.84 -4.51
N GLY A 308 11.76 -12.85 -5.38
CA GLY A 308 11.95 -13.83 -6.46
C GLY A 308 11.32 -13.46 -7.79
N ASN A 309 10.63 -12.32 -7.90
CA ASN A 309 10.07 -11.82 -9.14
C ASN A 309 9.73 -10.32 -9.06
N GLU A 310 9.55 -9.68 -10.22
CA GLU A 310 8.97 -8.35 -10.30
C GLU A 310 8.00 -8.23 -11.47
N THR A 311 6.98 -7.42 -11.31
CA THR A 311 6.01 -7.12 -12.37
C THR A 311 6.55 -6.04 -13.30
N ALA A 312 6.13 -6.09 -14.57
CA ALA A 312 6.53 -5.17 -15.62
C ALA A 312 5.47 -4.10 -15.82
N SER A 313 5.44 -3.09 -14.95
CA SER A 313 4.41 -2.03 -14.96
C SER A 313 4.39 -1.24 -16.27
N GLU A 314 5.52 -1.14 -16.97
CA GLU A 314 5.64 -0.50 -18.27
C GLU A 314 4.88 -1.22 -19.40
N LYS A 315 4.50 -2.50 -19.22
CA LYS A 315 3.74 -3.25 -20.21
C LYS A 315 2.26 -2.84 -20.20
N PRO A 316 1.64 -2.62 -21.38
CA PRO A 316 0.30 -2.05 -21.46
C PRO A 316 -0.76 -2.75 -20.61
N LEU A 317 -0.85 -4.10 -20.64
CA LEU A 317 -1.86 -4.81 -19.84
C LEU A 317 -1.56 -4.79 -18.34
N MET A 318 -0.28 -4.73 -17.93
CA MET A 318 0.04 -4.60 -16.49
C MET A 318 -0.31 -3.21 -15.98
N ARG A 319 0.02 -2.17 -16.75
CA ARG A 319 -0.37 -0.79 -16.45
C ARG A 319 -1.88 -0.64 -16.35
N GLU A 320 -2.62 -1.13 -17.35
CA GLU A 320 -4.09 -1.12 -17.34
C GLU A 320 -4.66 -1.88 -16.14
N PHE A 321 -4.06 -3.04 -15.80
CA PHE A 321 -4.44 -3.81 -14.61
C PHE A 321 -4.29 -2.97 -13.34
N MET A 322 -3.17 -2.31 -13.14
CA MET A 322 -2.91 -1.49 -11.96
C MET A 322 -3.90 -0.32 -11.87
N ILE A 323 -4.13 0.39 -12.98
CA ILE A 323 -5.08 1.50 -13.04
C ILE A 323 -6.50 1.03 -12.70
N GLU A 324 -6.98 -0.02 -13.34
CA GLU A 324 -8.34 -0.55 -13.09
C GLU A 324 -8.49 -1.14 -11.68
N SER A 325 -7.44 -1.74 -11.13
CA SER A 325 -7.43 -2.25 -9.75
C SER A 325 -7.54 -1.10 -8.75
N VAL A 326 -6.75 -0.05 -8.89
CA VAL A 326 -6.83 1.15 -8.03
C VAL A 326 -8.22 1.80 -8.13
N LYS A 327 -8.73 2.01 -9.34
CA LYS A 327 -10.11 2.53 -9.55
C LYS A 327 -11.17 1.66 -8.91
N TYR A 328 -11.00 0.33 -8.97
CA TYR A 328 -11.92 -0.61 -8.33
C TYR A 328 -11.95 -0.45 -6.81
N TRP A 329 -10.79 -0.36 -6.15
CA TRP A 329 -10.72 -0.13 -4.71
C TRP A 329 -11.31 1.24 -4.31
N VAL A 330 -11.10 2.28 -5.13
CA VAL A 330 -11.71 3.61 -4.89
C VAL A 330 -13.23 3.57 -5.01
N ASN A 331 -13.77 2.93 -6.05
CA ASN A 331 -15.21 2.96 -6.35
C ASN A 331 -16.02 1.93 -5.56
N GLU A 332 -15.49 0.71 -5.36
CA GLU A 332 -16.20 -0.37 -4.69
C GLU A 332 -16.06 -0.33 -3.17
N TYR A 333 -14.88 0.09 -2.68
CA TYR A 333 -14.56 0.08 -1.25
C TYR A 333 -14.36 1.47 -0.65
N HIS A 334 -14.50 2.53 -1.44
CA HIS A 334 -14.34 3.94 -1.04
C HIS A 334 -12.97 4.25 -0.42
N ILE A 335 -11.90 3.61 -0.90
CA ILE A 335 -10.54 3.84 -0.43
C ILE A 335 -10.10 5.29 -0.70
N ASP A 336 -9.43 5.91 0.28
CA ASP A 336 -9.07 7.34 0.31
C ASP A 336 -7.60 7.63 0.03
N GLY A 337 -6.79 6.61 -0.12
CA GLY A 337 -5.37 6.74 -0.44
C GLY A 337 -4.72 5.40 -0.70
N PHE A 338 -3.51 5.45 -1.25
CA PHE A 338 -2.71 4.25 -1.55
C PHE A 338 -1.26 4.47 -1.15
N ARG A 339 -0.70 3.50 -0.45
CA ARG A 339 0.74 3.34 -0.28
C ARG A 339 1.22 2.27 -1.24
N PHE A 340 2.13 2.60 -2.14
CA PHE A 340 2.72 1.61 -3.04
C PHE A 340 3.97 0.99 -2.40
N ASP A 341 3.87 -0.29 -2.11
CA ASP A 341 4.98 -1.12 -1.69
C ASP A 341 6.04 -1.15 -2.79
N LEU A 342 7.32 -0.94 -2.42
CA LEU A 342 8.43 -0.87 -3.38
C LEU A 342 8.04 -0.08 -4.65
N MET A 343 7.51 1.13 -4.49
CA MET A 343 7.08 1.99 -5.59
C MET A 343 8.19 2.18 -6.64
N GLY A 344 9.46 2.14 -6.19
CA GLY A 344 10.64 2.23 -7.04
C GLY A 344 10.84 1.06 -8.02
N VAL A 345 10.02 0.01 -7.96
CA VAL A 345 9.96 -1.06 -8.98
C VAL A 345 9.08 -0.65 -10.17
N HIS A 346 8.13 0.27 -9.97
CA HIS A 346 7.20 0.72 -11.00
C HIS A 346 7.78 1.87 -11.84
N ASP A 347 7.36 1.96 -13.09
CA ASP A 347 7.77 3.05 -13.97
C ASP A 347 6.97 4.33 -13.68
N ILE A 348 7.62 5.49 -13.91
CA ILE A 348 7.07 6.83 -13.68
C ILE A 348 5.76 7.04 -14.44
N GLU A 349 5.70 6.59 -15.70
CA GLU A 349 4.53 6.78 -16.56
C GLU A 349 3.31 6.05 -15.98
N THR A 350 3.48 4.81 -15.51
CA THR A 350 2.40 4.05 -14.87
C THR A 350 1.92 4.75 -13.60
N MET A 351 2.82 5.21 -12.74
CA MET A 351 2.44 5.91 -11.52
C MET A 351 1.68 7.22 -11.82
N ASN A 352 2.12 7.98 -12.81
CA ASN A 352 1.43 9.21 -13.22
C ASN A 352 0.07 8.94 -13.86
N GLN A 353 -0.09 7.87 -14.64
CA GLN A 353 -1.39 7.48 -15.18
C GLN A 353 -2.36 6.99 -14.09
N ILE A 354 -1.87 6.27 -13.08
CA ILE A 354 -2.67 5.92 -11.89
C ILE A 354 -3.13 7.21 -11.19
N ARG A 355 -2.23 8.17 -10.96
CA ARG A 355 -2.57 9.45 -10.33
C ARG A 355 -3.64 10.20 -11.12
N ALA A 356 -3.48 10.31 -12.44
CA ALA A 356 -4.45 10.96 -13.31
C ALA A 356 -5.84 10.27 -13.25
N ALA A 357 -5.87 8.94 -13.31
CA ALA A 357 -7.12 8.17 -13.23
C ALA A 357 -7.84 8.31 -11.88
N VAL A 358 -7.10 8.47 -10.80
CA VAL A 358 -7.64 8.71 -9.46
C VAL A 358 -8.12 10.16 -9.31
N ASP A 359 -7.41 11.13 -9.89
CA ASP A 359 -7.81 12.54 -9.90
C ASP A 359 -9.15 12.78 -10.62
N GLU A 360 -9.45 11.99 -11.65
CA GLU A 360 -10.75 12.00 -12.32
C GLU A 360 -11.90 11.57 -11.40
N ILE A 361 -11.62 10.75 -10.37
CA ILE A 361 -12.62 10.29 -9.39
C ILE A 361 -12.69 11.28 -8.22
N ASP A 362 -11.55 11.51 -7.56
CA ASP A 362 -11.44 12.42 -6.42
C ASP A 362 -9.96 12.84 -6.20
N PRO A 363 -9.59 14.10 -6.50
CA PRO A 363 -8.21 14.57 -6.35
C PRO A 363 -7.72 14.64 -4.89
N SER A 364 -8.60 14.47 -3.91
CA SER A 364 -8.21 14.41 -2.50
C SER A 364 -7.66 13.04 -2.07
N ILE A 365 -7.73 12.02 -2.93
CA ILE A 365 -7.15 10.70 -2.68
C ILE A 365 -5.64 10.81 -2.75
N TYR A 366 -4.96 10.50 -1.65
CA TYR A 366 -3.51 10.67 -1.56
C TYR A 366 -2.77 9.39 -1.97
N ILE A 367 -1.72 9.53 -2.78
CA ILE A 367 -0.84 8.43 -3.20
C ILE A 367 0.58 8.70 -2.73
N TYR A 368 1.20 7.71 -2.14
CA TYR A 368 2.61 7.72 -1.78
C TYR A 368 3.18 6.30 -1.80
N GLY A 369 4.48 6.15 -1.63
CA GLY A 369 5.08 4.83 -1.60
C GLY A 369 6.55 4.83 -1.24
N GLU A 370 7.14 3.65 -1.30
CA GLU A 370 8.57 3.47 -1.09
C GLU A 370 9.33 3.79 -2.37
N GLY A 371 10.09 4.87 -2.36
CA GLY A 371 10.89 5.33 -3.49
C GLY A 371 12.17 4.52 -3.71
N TRP A 372 12.11 3.20 -3.52
CA TRP A 372 13.23 2.26 -3.71
C TRP A 372 12.74 0.89 -4.18
N SER A 373 13.69 0.01 -4.53
CA SER A 373 13.51 -1.41 -4.74
C SER A 373 14.30 -2.18 -3.70
N ALA A 374 13.92 -3.43 -3.40
CA ALA A 374 14.67 -4.31 -2.51
C ALA A 374 15.80 -5.06 -3.21
N GLY A 375 15.73 -5.14 -4.55
CA GLY A 375 16.75 -5.78 -5.40
C GLY A 375 17.03 -4.98 -6.67
N ASN A 376 17.69 -5.60 -7.62
CA ASN A 376 18.02 -4.97 -8.91
C ASN A 376 16.86 -5.13 -9.90
N CYS A 377 16.27 -4.02 -10.33
CA CYS A 377 15.27 -4.01 -11.39
C CYS A 377 15.92 -4.11 -12.77
N ALA A 378 15.37 -4.95 -13.65
CA ALA A 378 15.80 -5.00 -15.06
C ALA A 378 15.10 -3.91 -15.91
N TYR A 379 15.08 -2.68 -15.41
CA TYR A 379 14.52 -1.51 -16.08
C TYR A 379 15.36 -0.28 -15.75
N PRO A 380 15.51 0.71 -16.66
CA PRO A 380 16.34 1.87 -16.43
C PRO A 380 15.89 2.68 -15.21
N THR A 381 16.81 2.92 -14.26
CA THR A 381 16.51 3.60 -12.99
C THR A 381 15.93 5.00 -13.19
N GLU A 382 16.37 5.72 -14.23
CA GLU A 382 15.85 7.05 -14.58
C GLU A 382 14.38 7.05 -15.03
N LYS A 383 13.82 5.87 -15.31
CA LYS A 383 12.41 5.67 -15.66
C LYS A 383 11.58 5.07 -14.52
N LEU A 384 12.22 4.69 -13.43
CA LEU A 384 11.56 4.11 -12.26
C LEU A 384 11.12 5.20 -11.28
N ALA A 385 10.05 4.94 -10.53
CA ALA A 385 9.52 5.83 -9.50
C ALA A 385 10.33 5.77 -8.19
N VAL A 386 11.66 5.80 -8.32
CA VAL A 386 12.58 5.90 -7.19
C VAL A 386 12.55 7.31 -6.58
N LYS A 387 12.95 7.46 -5.32
CA LYS A 387 12.90 8.72 -4.56
C LYS A 387 13.53 9.89 -5.32
N ALA A 388 14.70 9.70 -5.95
CA ALA A 388 15.36 10.73 -6.74
C ALA A 388 14.53 11.23 -7.93
N ASN A 389 13.57 10.46 -8.41
CA ASN A 389 12.68 10.79 -9.53
C ASN A 389 11.31 11.34 -9.07
N THR A 390 11.07 11.50 -7.76
CA THR A 390 9.82 12.06 -7.20
C THR A 390 9.44 13.42 -7.83
N PRO A 391 10.38 14.31 -8.23
CA PRO A 391 10.01 15.53 -8.94
C PRO A 391 9.26 15.32 -10.26
N GLN A 392 9.35 14.12 -10.86
CA GLN A 392 8.64 13.75 -12.08
C GLN A 392 7.27 13.11 -11.79
N LEU A 393 6.96 12.82 -10.51
CA LEU A 393 5.70 12.25 -10.07
C LEU A 393 4.70 13.35 -9.72
N HIS A 394 3.50 13.29 -10.27
CA HIS A 394 2.48 14.34 -10.14
C HIS A 394 1.79 14.26 -8.77
N GLY A 395 2.38 14.89 -7.74
CA GLY A 395 1.80 14.94 -6.39
C GLY A 395 1.83 13.61 -5.62
N ILE A 396 2.57 12.62 -6.10
CA ILE A 396 2.80 11.36 -5.40
C ILE A 396 3.97 11.54 -4.42
N GLY A 397 3.79 11.06 -3.19
CA GLY A 397 4.79 11.18 -2.13
C GLY A 397 5.71 9.96 -2.03
N ALA A 398 6.83 10.14 -1.32
CA ALA A 398 7.75 9.07 -0.97
C ALA A 398 8.22 9.18 0.50
N PHE A 399 8.64 8.07 1.08
CA PHE A 399 9.20 8.01 2.42
C PHE A 399 10.58 8.69 2.50
N SER A 400 10.82 9.49 3.55
CA SER A 400 12.09 10.18 3.81
C SER A 400 13.01 9.33 4.68
N ASP A 401 13.79 8.45 4.07
CA ASP A 401 14.82 7.69 4.77
C ASP A 401 15.96 8.59 5.28
N ASP A 402 16.23 9.72 4.61
CA ASP A 402 17.17 10.74 5.11
C ASP A 402 16.82 11.18 6.54
N MET A 403 15.56 11.54 6.79
CA MET A 403 15.07 11.97 8.10
C MET A 403 15.03 10.82 9.10
N ARG A 404 14.53 9.66 8.68
CA ARG A 404 14.44 8.47 9.54
C ARG A 404 15.81 8.12 10.10
N ASP A 405 16.81 8.00 9.24
CA ASP A 405 18.13 7.53 9.62
C ASP A 405 18.95 8.62 10.31
N ALA A 406 18.72 9.91 10.00
CA ALA A 406 19.29 11.01 10.75
C ALA A 406 18.85 11.02 12.24
N LEU A 407 17.62 10.59 12.51
CA LEU A 407 17.13 10.51 13.88
C LEU A 407 17.63 9.26 14.60
N ARG A 408 17.40 8.07 14.05
CA ARG A 408 17.57 6.80 14.75
C ARG A 408 18.83 6.01 14.37
N GLY A 409 19.52 6.39 13.32
CA GLY A 409 20.67 5.66 12.74
C GLY A 409 20.32 4.84 11.50
N PRO A 410 21.34 4.39 10.73
CA PRO A 410 21.19 3.81 9.41
C PRO A 410 20.40 2.50 9.43
N PHE A 411 19.58 2.29 8.41
CA PHE A 411 18.83 1.03 8.20
C PHE A 411 19.73 -0.21 8.13
N SER A 412 20.94 -0.06 7.60
CA SER A 412 21.86 -1.16 7.38
C SER A 412 22.54 -1.73 8.64
N ASP A 413 22.43 -1.07 9.79
CA ASP A 413 23.09 -1.49 11.02
C ASP A 413 22.30 -1.05 12.27
N ASP A 414 21.59 -1.97 12.88
CA ASP A 414 20.74 -1.72 14.05
C ASP A 414 21.52 -1.25 15.29
N THR A 415 22.80 -1.50 15.35
CA THR A 415 23.64 -1.12 16.50
C THR A 415 24.15 0.30 16.43
N LYS A 416 24.02 0.96 15.27
CA LYS A 416 24.43 2.35 15.09
C LYS A 416 23.30 3.32 15.36
N GLY A 417 23.52 4.24 16.26
CA GLY A 417 22.63 5.38 16.50
C GLY A 417 23.00 6.59 15.64
N ALA A 418 22.20 7.64 15.76
CA ALA A 418 22.45 8.97 15.19
C ALA A 418 22.06 10.06 16.21
N LEU A 419 21.33 11.10 15.81
CA LEU A 419 21.02 12.24 16.69
C LEU A 419 20.35 11.85 18.01
N LEU A 420 19.44 10.90 18.03
CA LEU A 420 18.80 10.42 19.26
C LEU A 420 19.78 9.70 20.21
N ALA A 421 20.88 9.19 19.68
CA ALA A 421 21.98 8.62 20.47
C ALA A 421 23.04 9.67 20.89
N GLY A 422 22.81 10.95 20.59
CA GLY A 422 23.77 12.02 20.84
C GLY A 422 24.98 12.01 19.88
N ILE A 423 24.86 11.33 18.74
CA ILE A 423 25.92 11.25 17.73
C ILE A 423 25.74 12.39 16.72
N PRO A 424 26.70 13.31 16.61
CA PRO A 424 26.63 14.43 15.66
C PRO A 424 26.91 13.98 14.21
N GLY A 425 26.56 14.84 13.24
CA GLY A 425 26.90 14.67 11.84
C GLY A 425 25.70 14.54 10.90
N GLU A 426 24.50 14.37 11.46
CA GLU A 426 23.24 14.21 10.69
C GLU A 426 22.35 15.46 10.77
N GLU A 427 22.89 16.60 11.25
CA GLU A 427 22.12 17.84 11.43
C GLU A 427 21.53 18.35 10.11
N GLU A 428 22.30 18.28 9.01
CA GLU A 428 21.82 18.71 7.68
C GLU A 428 20.77 17.75 7.12
N SER A 429 20.90 16.45 7.39
CA SER A 429 19.89 15.45 7.03
C SER A 429 18.56 15.70 7.77
N LEU A 430 18.64 16.04 9.06
CA LEU A 430 17.46 16.41 9.83
C LEU A 430 16.83 17.72 9.35
N LYS A 431 17.63 18.77 9.09
CA LYS A 431 17.14 20.03 8.47
C LYS A 431 16.44 19.76 7.14
N PHE A 432 17.02 18.90 6.30
CA PHE A 432 16.44 18.50 5.03
C PHE A 432 15.07 17.81 5.21
N GLY A 433 14.96 16.92 6.18
CA GLY A 433 13.68 16.32 6.58
C GLY A 433 12.68 17.34 7.11
N ILE A 434 13.13 18.29 7.97
CA ILE A 434 12.28 19.34 8.54
C ILE A 434 11.64 20.22 7.45
N VAL A 435 12.40 20.58 6.41
CA VAL A 435 11.85 21.40 5.31
C VAL A 435 11.00 20.61 4.31
N GLY A 436 10.83 19.30 4.49
CA GLY A 436 9.99 18.47 3.62
C GLY A 436 10.67 18.05 2.32
N GLY A 437 11.99 17.84 2.32
CA GLY A 437 12.76 17.35 1.15
C GLY A 437 12.90 18.36 0.00
N ILE A 438 12.52 19.62 0.23
CA ILE A 438 12.61 20.69 -0.79
C ILE A 438 13.99 21.37 -0.80
N ALA A 439 14.28 22.12 -1.88
CA ALA A 439 15.41 23.03 -1.90
C ALA A 439 15.20 24.17 -0.88
N HIS A 440 16.13 24.32 0.08
CA HIS A 440 16.10 25.36 1.10
C HIS A 440 17.49 26.01 1.23
N PRO A 441 17.61 27.36 1.33
CA PRO A 441 18.91 28.06 1.31
C PRO A 441 19.81 27.73 2.51
N GLN A 442 19.23 27.26 3.63
CA GLN A 442 19.98 26.90 4.84
C GLN A 442 20.25 25.40 4.99
N VAL A 443 20.04 24.59 3.95
CA VAL A 443 20.38 23.16 3.91
C VAL A 443 21.55 22.92 2.97
N ASP A 444 22.66 22.44 3.52
CA ASP A 444 23.83 22.01 2.75
C ASP A 444 23.64 20.58 2.24
N MET A 445 23.14 20.43 1.02
CA MET A 445 22.87 19.12 0.41
C MET A 445 24.11 18.21 0.32
N ASN A 446 25.34 18.75 0.35
CA ASN A 446 26.56 17.93 0.34
C ASN A 446 26.72 17.12 1.64
N LYS A 447 26.12 17.59 2.74
CA LYS A 447 26.19 16.97 4.06
C LYS A 447 24.97 16.11 4.39
N VAL A 448 23.92 16.13 3.57
CA VAL A 448 22.78 15.20 3.74
C VAL A 448 23.27 13.77 3.50
N ASN A 449 22.78 12.81 4.28
CA ASN A 449 23.27 11.43 4.29
C ASN A 449 23.13 10.72 2.93
N TYR A 450 21.95 10.62 2.35
CA TYR A 450 21.71 9.89 1.11
C TYR A 450 21.59 10.79 -0.10
N ASP A 451 20.64 11.71 -0.10
CA ASP A 451 20.34 12.55 -1.25
C ASP A 451 21.27 13.77 -1.34
N LYS A 452 21.84 13.99 -2.53
CA LYS A 452 22.69 15.16 -2.79
C LYS A 452 21.96 16.24 -3.58
N LYS A 453 20.65 16.07 -3.79
CA LYS A 453 19.74 17.03 -4.43
C LYS A 453 18.38 16.95 -3.76
N PRO A 454 17.63 18.05 -3.69
CA PRO A 454 16.23 18.02 -3.26
C PRO A 454 15.41 17.08 -4.15
N TRP A 455 14.56 16.25 -3.52
CA TRP A 455 13.78 15.23 -4.22
C TRP A 455 12.27 15.47 -4.18
N THR A 456 11.80 16.56 -3.58
CA THR A 456 10.40 16.96 -3.62
C THR A 456 10.22 18.31 -4.32
N ASN A 457 9.11 18.47 -5.06
CA ASN A 457 8.66 19.77 -5.57
C ASN A 457 7.95 20.57 -4.47
N ASN A 458 7.22 19.88 -3.61
CA ASN A 458 6.50 20.44 -2.47
C ASN A 458 6.62 19.49 -1.27
N PRO A 459 6.55 20.00 -0.04
CA PRO A 459 6.66 19.15 1.16
C PRO A 459 5.57 18.09 1.26
N THR A 460 4.44 18.25 0.59
CA THR A 460 3.37 17.23 0.51
C THR A 460 3.80 15.94 -0.20
N GLN A 461 4.95 15.92 -0.85
CA GLN A 461 5.55 14.72 -1.43
C GLN A 461 6.49 13.98 -0.45
N GLN A 462 6.71 14.48 0.75
CA GLN A 462 7.49 13.80 1.76
C GLN A 462 6.60 13.13 2.82
N ILE A 463 6.83 11.84 3.07
CA ILE A 463 6.35 11.15 4.27
C ILE A 463 7.43 11.27 5.33
N SER A 464 7.12 12.02 6.40
CA SER A 464 8.00 12.24 7.54
C SER A 464 7.75 11.16 8.59
N TYR A 465 8.74 10.34 8.88
CA TYR A 465 8.60 9.19 9.79
C TYR A 465 9.92 8.86 10.50
N ILE A 466 9.83 8.06 11.52
CA ILE A 466 10.99 7.56 12.26
C ILE A 466 11.06 6.04 12.27
N SER A 467 9.93 5.36 12.17
CA SER A 467 9.80 3.91 12.05
C SER A 467 8.50 3.53 11.34
N CYS A 468 8.44 2.31 10.81
CA CYS A 468 7.28 1.69 10.18
C CYS A 468 7.25 0.21 10.57
N HIS A 469 6.42 -0.61 9.87
CA HIS A 469 6.38 -2.05 10.12
C HIS A 469 7.70 -2.75 9.80
N ASP A 470 8.41 -2.28 8.75
CA ASP A 470 9.73 -2.79 8.37
C ASP A 470 10.80 -2.41 9.39
N ASP A 471 11.78 -3.29 9.56
CA ASP A 471 12.87 -3.10 10.51
C ASP A 471 12.37 -3.09 11.98
N MET A 472 13.19 -2.66 12.91
CA MET A 472 12.82 -2.53 14.32
C MET A 472 11.85 -1.39 14.55
N CYS A 473 10.82 -1.60 15.39
CA CYS A 473 10.05 -0.49 15.94
C CYS A 473 10.95 0.43 16.79
N LEU A 474 10.51 1.66 17.01
CA LEU A 474 11.36 2.71 17.62
C LEU A 474 11.96 2.30 18.95
N VAL A 475 11.17 1.73 19.86
CA VAL A 475 11.64 1.25 21.19
C VAL A 475 12.75 0.22 21.06
N ASP A 476 12.61 -0.75 20.18
CA ASP A 476 13.62 -1.79 19.97
C ASP A 476 14.88 -1.22 19.32
N ARG A 477 14.71 -0.31 18.36
CA ARG A 477 15.83 0.36 17.70
C ARG A 477 16.65 1.22 18.65
N LEU A 478 16.01 2.03 19.50
CA LEU A 478 16.70 2.83 20.52
C LEU A 478 17.47 1.93 21.50
N LYS A 479 16.84 0.84 21.96
CA LYS A 479 17.53 -0.14 22.81
C LYS A 479 18.72 -0.80 22.11
N ALA A 480 18.61 -1.07 20.81
CA ALA A 480 19.70 -1.71 20.03
C ALA A 480 20.89 -0.77 19.87
N SER A 481 20.65 0.51 19.56
CA SER A 481 21.68 1.47 19.15
C SER A 481 22.24 2.33 20.28
N ILE A 482 21.60 2.38 21.46
CA ILE A 482 22.03 3.24 22.59
C ILE A 482 22.49 2.38 23.78
N PRO A 483 23.81 2.24 24.01
CA PRO A 483 24.34 1.37 25.05
C PRO A 483 23.81 1.68 26.47
N GLY A 484 23.60 2.95 26.78
CA GLY A 484 23.09 3.37 28.09
C GLY A 484 21.70 2.81 28.43
N LEU A 485 20.88 2.50 27.44
CA LEU A 485 19.57 1.88 27.67
C LEU A 485 19.64 0.39 28.02
N LYS A 486 20.82 -0.23 27.89
CA LYS A 486 21.10 -1.63 28.29
C LYS A 486 22.08 -1.75 29.46
N ASP A 487 22.64 -0.65 29.93
CA ASP A 487 23.65 -0.66 30.98
C ASP A 487 23.04 -1.13 32.30
N PRO A 488 23.47 -2.28 32.84
CA PRO A 488 22.94 -2.79 34.11
C PRO A 488 23.35 -1.96 35.32
N SER A 489 24.33 -1.06 35.20
CA SER A 489 24.72 -0.13 36.28
C SER A 489 23.74 1.04 36.44
N VAL A 490 22.92 1.31 35.41
CA VAL A 490 21.85 2.31 35.42
C VAL A 490 20.56 1.65 35.89
N SER A 491 19.81 2.30 36.78
CA SER A 491 18.55 1.76 37.28
C SER A 491 17.53 1.51 36.13
N GLU A 492 16.66 0.52 36.30
CA GLU A 492 15.60 0.24 35.29
C GLU A 492 14.69 1.45 35.08
N SER A 493 14.39 2.18 36.16
CA SER A 493 13.57 3.39 36.09
C SER A 493 14.25 4.50 35.29
N ASP A 494 15.55 4.69 35.42
CA ASP A 494 16.28 5.72 34.68
C ASP A 494 16.43 5.35 33.20
N ARG A 495 16.72 4.08 32.90
CA ARG A 495 16.72 3.59 31.51
C ARG A 495 15.38 3.77 30.85
N LEU A 496 14.28 3.49 31.55
CA LEU A 496 12.93 3.68 31.03
C LEU A 496 12.61 5.16 30.83
N ALA A 497 12.98 6.03 31.76
CA ALA A 497 12.77 7.47 31.64
C ALA A 497 13.53 8.03 30.43
N GLU A 498 14.77 7.61 30.22
CA GLU A 498 15.57 8.01 29.07
C GLU A 498 14.98 7.48 27.77
N LEU A 499 14.56 6.21 27.71
CA LEU A 499 13.89 5.64 26.55
C LEU A 499 12.65 6.45 26.16
N ILE A 500 11.79 6.77 27.13
CA ILE A 500 10.60 7.60 26.89
C ILE A 500 11.01 8.98 26.38
N ARG A 501 12.01 9.62 26.96
CA ARG A 501 12.48 10.95 26.54
C ARG A 501 12.95 10.93 25.06
N LEU A 502 13.68 9.91 24.66
CA LEU A 502 14.21 9.77 23.30
C LEU A 502 13.10 9.44 22.28
N ASP A 503 12.17 8.57 22.64
CA ASP A 503 10.97 8.28 21.84
C ASP A 503 10.18 9.56 21.56
N LEU A 504 9.85 10.31 22.61
CA LEU A 504 9.09 11.56 22.50
C LEU A 504 9.85 12.64 21.71
N LEU A 505 11.17 12.71 21.84
CA LEU A 505 12.00 13.64 21.08
C LEU A 505 11.99 13.32 19.58
N GLY A 506 12.13 12.03 19.23
CA GLY A 506 12.06 11.57 17.84
C GLY A 506 10.72 11.91 17.20
N GLN A 507 9.63 11.63 17.90
CA GLN A 507 8.28 11.97 17.39
C GLN A 507 8.02 13.48 17.35
N THR A 508 8.63 14.25 18.26
CA THR A 508 8.56 15.72 18.17
C THR A 508 9.15 16.20 16.85
N ALA A 509 10.32 15.69 16.45
CA ALA A 509 10.91 16.03 15.16
C ALA A 509 9.98 15.69 13.98
N VAL A 510 9.35 14.51 13.99
CA VAL A 510 8.40 14.10 12.94
C VAL A 510 7.19 15.05 12.85
N PHE A 511 6.54 15.33 14.00
CA PHE A 511 5.29 16.11 14.01
C PHE A 511 5.49 17.62 13.81
N THR A 512 6.68 18.15 14.08
CA THR A 512 7.01 19.56 13.87
C THR A 512 7.68 19.83 12.52
N SER A 513 8.00 18.80 11.75
CA SER A 513 8.52 18.91 10.39
C SER A 513 7.42 19.21 9.37
N GLN A 514 7.81 19.76 8.22
CA GLN A 514 6.95 19.83 7.05
C GLN A 514 6.72 18.42 6.46
N GLY A 515 5.85 18.30 5.47
CA GLY A 515 5.48 17.01 4.90
C GLY A 515 4.28 16.36 5.58
N VAL A 516 4.13 15.06 5.39
CA VAL A 516 3.02 14.26 5.91
C VAL A 516 3.55 13.35 7.03
N PRO A 517 3.14 13.55 8.29
CA PRO A 517 3.61 12.73 9.40
C PRO A 517 3.00 11.33 9.37
N PHE A 518 3.82 10.35 9.69
CA PHE A 518 3.49 8.94 9.69
C PHE A 518 3.96 8.30 11.00
N ILE A 519 3.11 7.46 11.61
CA ILE A 519 3.36 6.77 12.87
C ILE A 519 3.11 5.28 12.68
N LEU A 520 4.02 4.44 13.14
CA LEU A 520 3.74 3.02 13.35
C LEU A 520 2.78 2.86 14.53
N ALA A 521 1.65 2.20 14.32
CA ALA A 521 0.64 1.99 15.35
C ALA A 521 1.20 1.26 16.59
N GLY A 522 0.92 1.82 17.76
CA GLY A 522 1.39 1.32 19.05
C GLY A 522 2.62 2.05 19.61
N GLU A 523 3.29 2.90 18.83
CA GLU A 523 4.40 3.72 19.35
C GLU A 523 3.95 4.65 20.47
N GLU A 524 2.74 5.18 20.37
CA GLU A 524 2.11 6.01 21.41
C GLU A 524 1.86 5.28 22.74
N MET A 525 2.19 4.00 22.80
CA MET A 525 2.18 3.19 24.04
C MET A 525 3.49 2.40 24.24
N LEU A 526 4.60 2.86 23.66
CA LEU A 526 5.90 2.21 23.71
C LEU A 526 5.86 0.76 23.20
N ARG A 527 5.36 0.57 22.00
CA ARG A 527 5.35 -0.74 21.35
C ARG A 527 6.76 -1.27 21.21
N ASP A 528 6.95 -2.52 21.63
CA ASP A 528 8.17 -3.28 21.34
C ASP A 528 7.82 -4.61 20.65
N LYS A 529 8.74 -5.11 19.85
CA LYS A 529 8.69 -6.42 19.22
C LYS A 529 9.82 -7.31 19.75
N LYS A 530 10.28 -7.04 20.98
CA LYS A 530 11.31 -7.78 21.71
C LYS A 530 12.64 -7.88 20.95
N GLY A 531 13.00 -6.83 20.22
CA GLY A 531 14.22 -6.76 19.43
C GLY A 531 14.19 -7.56 18.12
N VAL A 532 13.03 -8.04 17.67
CA VAL A 532 12.91 -8.72 16.39
C VAL A 532 12.98 -7.71 15.26
N HIS A 533 14.02 -7.79 14.43
CA HIS A 533 14.26 -6.89 13.31
C HIS A 533 13.17 -7.04 12.22
N ASN A 534 12.95 -8.26 11.73
CA ASN A 534 11.95 -8.55 10.69
C ASN A 534 10.89 -9.52 11.24
N SER A 535 9.73 -8.98 11.60
CA SER A 535 8.69 -9.73 12.30
C SER A 535 7.54 -10.21 11.40
N PHE A 536 7.72 -10.22 10.05
CA PHE A 536 6.66 -10.45 9.07
C PHE A 536 5.85 -11.74 9.27
N ASN A 537 6.47 -12.80 9.80
CA ASN A 537 5.85 -14.09 10.11
C ASN A 537 6.05 -14.52 11.57
N SER A 538 6.42 -13.58 12.44
CA SER A 538 6.59 -13.84 13.87
C SER A 538 5.23 -14.05 14.56
N PRO A 539 5.17 -14.80 15.68
CA PRO A 539 3.91 -15.06 16.36
C PRO A 539 3.27 -13.80 16.94
N ASP A 540 1.97 -13.87 17.26
CA ASP A 540 1.21 -12.79 17.88
C ASP A 540 1.90 -12.21 19.12
N SER A 541 2.58 -13.03 19.92
CA SER A 541 3.31 -12.60 21.12
C SER A 541 4.46 -11.61 20.86
N ILE A 542 4.90 -11.50 19.62
CA ILE A 542 5.87 -10.50 19.14
C ILE A 542 5.15 -9.29 18.56
N ASN A 543 4.12 -9.54 17.71
CA ASN A 543 3.52 -8.48 16.91
C ASN A 543 2.35 -7.76 17.60
N GLN A 544 1.61 -8.42 18.50
CA GLN A 544 0.41 -7.85 19.13
C GLN A 544 0.71 -6.62 20.01
N PHE A 545 -0.23 -5.70 20.07
CA PHE A 545 -0.17 -4.57 20.98
C PHE A 545 -0.27 -4.99 22.44
N ASN A 546 0.52 -4.37 23.28
CA ASN A 546 0.35 -4.45 24.72
C ASN A 546 -0.52 -3.30 25.23
N TRP A 547 -1.83 -3.50 25.22
CA TRP A 547 -2.80 -2.47 25.62
C TRP A 547 -2.70 -2.03 27.09
N ASP A 548 -2.06 -2.83 27.95
CA ASP A 548 -1.82 -2.45 29.34
C ASP A 548 -0.81 -1.30 29.46
N HIS A 549 0.03 -1.08 28.44
CA HIS A 549 0.94 0.04 28.37
C HIS A 549 0.23 1.40 28.37
N LEU A 550 -1.01 1.50 27.87
CA LEU A 550 -1.81 2.74 27.98
C LEU A 550 -2.05 3.14 29.43
N LYS A 551 -2.20 2.15 30.34
CA LYS A 551 -2.36 2.41 31.78
C LYS A 551 -1.01 2.59 32.46
N LYS A 552 0.01 1.88 32.00
CA LYS A 552 1.35 1.90 32.58
C LYS A 552 2.13 3.17 32.23
N TYR A 553 1.95 3.66 30.99
CA TYR A 553 2.67 4.81 30.43
C TYR A 553 1.72 5.87 29.85
N PRO A 554 0.72 6.35 30.59
CA PRO A 554 -0.30 7.26 30.05
C PRO A 554 0.29 8.57 29.54
N GLN A 555 1.44 9.02 30.09
CA GLN A 555 2.13 10.23 29.65
C GLN A 555 2.64 10.14 28.21
N VAL A 556 2.97 8.95 27.70
CA VAL A 556 3.43 8.76 26.33
C VAL A 556 2.27 9.00 25.36
N PHE A 557 1.14 8.32 25.59
CA PHE A 557 -0.08 8.53 24.79
C PHE A 557 -0.54 9.99 24.78
N GLU A 558 -0.57 10.63 25.95
CA GLU A 558 -0.98 12.03 26.06
C GLU A 558 -0.01 12.98 25.34
N TYR A 559 1.29 12.67 25.31
CA TYR A 559 2.28 13.46 24.58
C TYR A 559 2.04 13.36 23.06
N TYR A 560 1.90 12.14 22.52
CA TYR A 560 1.58 11.94 21.09
C TYR A 560 0.29 12.64 20.68
N ARG A 561 -0.77 12.49 21.48
CA ARG A 561 -2.02 13.22 21.29
C ARG A 561 -1.81 14.74 21.24
N ASN A 562 -1.01 15.26 22.15
CA ASN A 562 -0.74 16.70 22.22
C ASN A 562 0.13 17.19 21.04
N LEU A 563 1.09 16.39 20.56
CA LEU A 563 1.84 16.70 19.33
C LEU A 563 0.92 16.76 18.10
N ILE A 564 0.02 15.79 17.99
CA ILE A 564 -0.99 15.77 16.92
C ILE A 564 -1.86 17.01 17.00
N GLN A 565 -2.32 17.38 18.19
CA GLN A 565 -3.15 18.57 18.41
C GLN A 565 -2.37 19.86 18.14
N LEU A 566 -1.10 19.94 18.56
CA LEU A 566 -0.20 21.05 18.26
C LEU A 566 -0.11 21.26 16.73
N ARG A 567 0.20 20.21 15.98
CA ARG A 567 0.30 20.27 14.52
C ARG A 567 -1.02 20.71 13.88
N LYS A 568 -2.16 20.18 14.34
CA LYS A 568 -3.49 20.55 13.82
C LYS A 568 -3.83 22.02 14.08
N ASN A 569 -3.44 22.55 15.22
CA ASN A 569 -3.77 23.93 15.63
C ASN A 569 -2.83 24.96 14.99
N HIS A 570 -1.63 24.56 14.54
CA HIS A 570 -0.62 25.48 14.02
C HIS A 570 -0.34 25.22 12.53
N PRO A 571 -0.89 26.04 11.62
CA PRO A 571 -0.67 25.89 10.17
C PRO A 571 0.80 25.96 9.75
N ALA A 572 1.67 26.59 10.56
CA ALA A 572 3.11 26.69 10.30
C ALA A 572 3.80 25.32 10.15
N PHE A 573 3.27 24.25 10.76
CA PHE A 573 3.78 22.89 10.59
C PHE A 573 3.23 22.17 9.33
N ARG A 574 2.35 22.82 8.57
CA ARG A 574 1.61 22.22 7.46
C ARG A 574 1.64 23.11 6.21
N LEU A 575 2.80 23.69 5.94
CA LEU A 575 3.03 24.52 4.75
C LEU A 575 3.05 23.62 3.52
N ALA A 576 2.04 23.72 2.66
CA ALA A 576 1.84 22.78 1.58
C ALA A 576 2.71 23.03 0.35
N THR A 577 3.45 24.14 0.28
CA THR A 577 4.27 24.51 -0.88
C THR A 577 5.69 24.87 -0.48
N ALA A 578 6.63 24.56 -1.37
CA ALA A 578 8.05 24.89 -1.18
C ALA A 578 8.28 26.40 -1.01
N GLU A 579 7.51 27.24 -1.70
CA GLU A 579 7.58 28.69 -1.58
C GLU A 579 7.27 29.13 -0.14
N LYS A 580 6.14 28.69 0.41
CA LYS A 580 5.76 29.02 1.79
C LYS A 580 6.77 28.52 2.82
N VAL A 581 7.35 27.33 2.62
CA VAL A 581 8.39 26.85 3.54
C VAL A 581 9.60 27.76 3.50
N ARG A 582 10.09 28.14 2.33
CA ARG A 582 11.22 29.07 2.21
C ARG A 582 10.92 30.48 2.77
N GLU A 583 9.67 30.91 2.73
CA GLU A 583 9.25 32.22 3.24
C GLU A 583 9.13 32.24 4.77
N HIS A 584 8.69 31.14 5.39
CA HIS A 584 8.26 31.13 6.79
C HIS A 584 9.08 30.23 7.71
N LEU A 585 10.01 29.44 7.18
CA LEU A 585 10.87 28.57 7.98
C LEU A 585 12.33 29.05 7.91
N GLU A 586 12.91 29.33 9.07
CA GLU A 586 14.29 29.73 9.22
C GLU A 586 14.95 28.93 10.33
N PHE A 587 16.13 28.39 10.05
CA PHE A 587 16.99 27.79 11.09
C PHE A 587 17.83 28.90 11.75
N LEU A 588 17.61 29.09 13.02
CA LEU A 588 18.34 30.10 13.79
C LEU A 588 19.78 29.62 14.07
N PRO A 589 20.77 30.53 14.13
CA PRO A 589 22.13 30.17 14.51
C PRO A 589 22.14 29.63 15.94
N THR A 590 23.01 28.66 16.20
CA THR A 590 23.23 28.10 17.53
C THR A 590 23.69 29.18 18.50
N VAL A 591 22.99 29.33 19.62
CA VAL A 591 23.37 30.27 20.70
C VAL A 591 24.40 29.69 21.67
N SER A 592 24.67 28.38 21.57
CA SER A 592 25.65 27.67 22.38
C SER A 592 26.43 26.69 21.53
N PRO A 593 27.77 26.55 21.70
CA PRO A 593 28.56 25.53 21.01
C PRO A 593 28.08 24.09 21.28
N ASP A 594 27.38 23.87 22.40
CA ASP A 594 26.89 22.57 22.84
C ASP A 594 25.40 22.34 22.48
N ALA A 595 24.75 23.32 21.87
CA ALA A 595 23.37 23.16 21.41
C ALA A 595 23.37 22.59 19.98
N VAL A 596 22.83 21.40 19.84
CA VAL A 596 22.43 20.86 18.54
C VAL A 596 21.17 21.60 18.12
N ASN A 597 21.24 22.30 16.99
CA ASN A 597 20.09 23.05 16.45
C ASN A 597 19.01 22.13 15.91
#